data_e0d1e8aeeb41cec0ba83ee72904aa589
#
_entry.id   e0d1e8aeeb41cec0ba83ee72904aa589
#
_cell.length_a   1.000
_cell.length_b   1.000
_cell.length_c   1.000
_cell.angle_alpha   90.00
_cell.angle_beta   90.00
_cell.angle_gamma   90.00
#
_symmetry.space_group_name_H-M   'P 1'
#
loop_
_entity.id
_entity.type
_entity.pdbx_description
1 polymer ?
#
loop_
_entity_poly.entity_id
_entity_poly.type
_entity_poly.pdbx_seq_one_letter_code
_entity_poly.pdbx_strand_id
1 'polypeptide(L)'
;AEILGIDLSAPWYNIILFKTQSLRHAQDEYSGSLIRIEQELRGLEDGRTVITFDRNLEGKAFLLKADSEEQLLLLQQEYIEKIKDIMEGYEHVRYFGGIGKPVSRLRELPTSFEQASHAFAHRYLVQDSRILDSGHMTEEAQKEDNFDIKEVNPKQIDRTRIQEFLKQGDREEVVYFVEEFFRDLSNKALQANIFRQYITMDVYFCVADFLESLQTDTQELETPNQDEKTLQDSDSAIHYITRILQKALAVRDKAASSR
;
A
#
# COMPACT_ATOMS: atom_id res chain seq x y z
N ALA A 1 13.38 -7.32 33.34
CA ALA A 1 14.10 -8.33 32.56
C ALA A 1 14.31 -9.62 33.36
N GLU A 2 14.90 -9.56 34.54
CA GLU A 2 15.14 -10.75 35.38
C GLU A 2 13.86 -11.52 35.77
N ILE A 3 12.73 -10.85 35.93
CA ILE A 3 11.45 -11.48 36.31
C ILE A 3 10.86 -12.32 35.15
N LEU A 4 11.19 -12.03 33.90
CA LEU A 4 10.68 -12.74 32.72
C LEU A 4 11.68 -13.75 32.14
N GLY A 5 12.89 -13.88 32.74
CA GLY A 5 13.93 -14.78 32.24
C GLY A 5 14.47 -14.40 30.84
N ILE A 6 14.22 -13.17 30.39
CA ILE A 6 14.65 -12.67 29.06
C ILE A 6 15.97 -11.92 29.24
N ASP A 7 17.03 -12.40 28.58
CA ASP A 7 18.30 -11.69 28.51
C ASP A 7 18.22 -10.56 27.49
N LEU A 8 18.22 -9.33 28.00
CA LEU A 8 18.24 -8.11 27.17
C LEU A 8 19.63 -7.45 27.13
N SER A 9 20.68 -8.15 27.57
CA SER A 9 22.04 -7.62 27.57
C SER A 9 22.58 -7.57 26.14
N ALA A 10 22.79 -6.39 25.61
CA ALA A 10 23.51 -6.15 24.35
C ALA A 10 23.86 -4.67 24.25
N PRO A 11 24.88 -4.27 23.50
CA PRO A 11 25.17 -2.87 23.23
C PRO A 11 24.27 -2.26 22.14
N TRP A 12 23.71 -3.06 21.22
CA TRP A 12 22.91 -2.57 20.10
C TRP A 12 21.59 -3.33 19.95
N TYR A 13 20.55 -2.59 19.59
CA TYR A 13 19.18 -3.10 19.44
C TYR A 13 18.48 -2.53 18.23
N ASN A 14 17.54 -3.30 17.67
CA ASN A 14 16.58 -2.81 16.67
C ASN A 14 15.23 -3.52 16.85
N ILE A 15 14.16 -2.90 16.37
CA ILE A 15 12.81 -3.45 16.36
C ILE A 15 12.30 -3.57 14.94
N ILE A 16 11.73 -4.74 14.63
CA ILE A 16 10.96 -4.99 13.43
C ILE A 16 9.52 -5.31 13.84
N LEU A 17 8.56 -4.56 13.36
CA LEU A 17 7.14 -4.87 13.46
C LEU A 17 6.71 -5.63 12.23
N PHE A 18 5.87 -6.66 12.39
CA PHE A 18 5.47 -7.53 11.30
C PHE A 18 4.03 -8.01 11.47
N LYS A 19 3.28 -8.05 10.37
CA LYS A 19 1.91 -8.56 10.34
C LYS A 19 1.64 -9.28 9.03
N THR A 20 0.88 -10.36 9.12
CA THR A 20 0.33 -11.09 7.97
C THR A 20 -1.16 -10.81 7.83
N GLN A 21 -1.66 -10.83 6.61
CA GLN A 21 -3.07 -10.65 6.29
C GLN A 21 -3.47 -11.63 5.18
N SER A 22 -4.50 -12.42 5.40
CA SER A 22 -5.06 -13.27 4.36
C SER A 22 -5.84 -12.46 3.33
N LEU A 23 -5.68 -12.81 2.06
CA LEU A 23 -6.43 -12.21 0.94
C LEU A 23 -7.79 -12.87 0.71
N ARG A 24 -8.03 -14.07 1.26
CA ARG A 24 -9.27 -14.82 1.09
C ARG A 24 -10.21 -14.64 2.28
N HIS A 25 -11.46 -14.37 2.01
CA HIS A 25 -12.54 -14.31 3.02
C HIS A 25 -13.05 -15.70 3.46
N ALA A 26 -12.43 -16.81 3.03
CA ALA A 26 -12.84 -18.15 3.39
C ALA A 26 -12.37 -18.51 4.80
N GLN A 27 -13.31 -18.69 5.71
CA GLN A 27 -13.06 -18.92 7.14
C GLN A 27 -12.27 -20.22 7.48
N ASP A 28 -12.28 -21.23 6.62
CA ASP A 28 -11.71 -22.54 6.94
C ASP A 28 -10.26 -22.75 6.47
N GLU A 29 -9.81 -22.15 5.35
CA GLU A 29 -8.40 -22.15 4.94
C GLU A 29 -7.56 -21.08 5.67
N TYR A 30 -8.21 -20.13 6.29
CA TYR A 30 -7.63 -19.00 6.96
C TYR A 30 -6.73 -19.40 8.14
N SER A 31 -7.13 -20.38 8.91
CA SER A 31 -6.39 -20.77 10.12
C SER A 31 -5.14 -21.61 9.82
N GLY A 32 -5.14 -22.42 8.78
CA GLY A 32 -4.05 -23.35 8.50
C GLY A 32 -2.75 -22.68 8.05
N SER A 33 -2.82 -21.79 7.08
CA SER A 33 -1.63 -21.09 6.55
C SER A 33 -1.06 -20.11 7.55
N LEU A 34 -1.89 -19.30 8.24
CA LEU A 34 -1.43 -18.37 9.26
C LEU A 34 -0.79 -19.08 10.46
N ILE A 35 -1.34 -20.22 10.90
CA ILE A 35 -0.74 -21.02 11.98
C ILE A 35 0.64 -21.55 11.57
N ARG A 36 0.79 -22.03 10.32
CA ARG A 36 2.07 -22.51 9.81
C ARG A 36 3.10 -21.37 9.72
N ILE A 37 2.72 -20.24 9.14
CA ILE A 37 3.58 -19.05 9.10
C ILE A 37 4.02 -18.66 10.51
N GLU A 38 3.09 -18.68 11.46
CA GLU A 38 3.42 -18.36 12.85
C GLU A 38 4.43 -19.33 13.46
N GLN A 39 4.29 -20.63 13.19
CA GLN A 39 5.22 -21.65 13.64
C GLN A 39 6.61 -21.49 13.01
N GLU A 40 6.67 -21.22 11.71
CA GLU A 40 7.92 -20.99 10.98
C GLU A 40 8.62 -19.70 11.47
N LEU A 41 7.88 -18.61 11.67
CA LEU A 41 8.43 -17.38 12.23
C LEU A 41 8.95 -17.55 13.67
N ARG A 42 8.27 -18.35 14.50
CA ARG A 42 8.77 -18.71 15.82
C ARG A 42 10.05 -19.55 15.74
N GLY A 43 10.20 -20.36 14.72
CA GLY A 43 11.42 -21.14 14.49
C GLY A 43 12.65 -20.29 14.17
N LEU A 44 12.47 -19.02 13.82
CA LEU A 44 13.57 -18.07 13.61
C LEU A 44 14.11 -17.46 14.90
N GLU A 45 13.41 -17.61 16.01
CA GLU A 45 13.83 -17.12 17.32
C GLU A 45 14.94 -17.99 17.91
N ASP A 46 16.05 -17.39 18.30
CA ASP A 46 17.16 -18.07 18.97
C ASP A 46 17.26 -17.74 20.46
N GLY A 47 16.43 -16.82 20.94
CA GLY A 47 16.40 -16.34 22.33
C GLY A 47 17.62 -15.51 22.74
N ARG A 48 18.61 -15.38 21.86
CA ARG A 48 19.85 -14.64 22.11
C ARG A 48 19.94 -13.35 21.28
N THR A 49 19.91 -13.49 19.97
CA THR A 49 20.02 -12.36 19.03
C THR A 49 18.67 -11.87 18.55
N VAL A 50 17.67 -12.73 18.55
CA VAL A 50 16.29 -12.42 18.14
C VAL A 50 15.31 -12.88 19.20
N ILE A 51 14.47 -11.99 19.66
CA ILE A 51 13.40 -12.26 20.62
C ILE A 51 12.07 -11.80 20.00
N THR A 52 11.07 -12.68 20.05
CA THR A 52 9.75 -12.44 19.46
C THR A 52 8.73 -12.07 20.53
N PHE A 53 7.95 -11.04 20.26
CA PHE A 53 6.83 -10.63 21.09
C PHE A 53 5.53 -10.65 20.28
N ASP A 54 4.51 -11.31 20.81
CA ASP A 54 3.18 -11.31 20.23
C ASP A 54 2.45 -10.00 20.60
N ARG A 55 1.88 -9.33 19.58
CA ARG A 55 1.10 -8.11 19.72
C ARG A 55 -0.40 -8.35 19.47
N ASN A 56 -0.85 -9.58 19.64
CA ASN A 56 -2.24 -10.00 19.38
C ASN A 56 -2.70 -9.63 17.95
N LEU A 57 -3.78 -8.86 17.84
CA LEU A 57 -4.35 -8.44 16.54
C LEU A 57 -3.43 -7.53 15.72
N GLU A 58 -2.38 -6.99 16.32
CA GLU A 58 -1.43 -6.08 15.66
C GLU A 58 -0.21 -6.80 15.07
N GLY A 59 -0.14 -8.13 15.19
CA GLY A 59 0.94 -8.94 14.65
C GLY A 59 2.06 -9.21 15.65
N LYS A 60 3.31 -9.14 15.20
CA LYS A 60 4.50 -9.48 15.98
C LYS A 60 5.49 -8.33 16.04
N ALA A 61 6.28 -8.31 17.10
CA ALA A 61 7.47 -7.48 17.21
C ALA A 61 8.69 -8.38 17.40
N PHE A 62 9.72 -8.16 16.60
CA PHE A 62 11.01 -8.82 16.73
C PHE A 62 12.02 -7.83 17.28
N LEU A 63 12.63 -8.18 18.39
CA LEU A 63 13.75 -7.44 18.98
C LEU A 63 15.04 -8.12 18.56
N LEU A 64 15.85 -7.41 17.79
CA LEU A 64 17.18 -7.83 17.36
C LEU A 64 18.22 -7.24 18.29
N LYS A 65 19.26 -8.03 18.62
CA LYS A 65 20.37 -7.63 19.50
C LYS A 65 21.69 -8.04 18.87
N ALA A 66 22.70 -7.17 18.98
CA ALA A 66 24.06 -7.48 18.53
C ALA A 66 25.13 -6.73 19.33
N ASP A 67 26.38 -7.13 19.17
CA ASP A 67 27.54 -6.54 19.84
C ASP A 67 28.05 -5.25 19.16
N SER A 68 27.67 -5.03 17.89
CA SER A 68 27.98 -3.81 17.15
C SER A 68 26.82 -3.43 16.23
N GLU A 69 26.82 -2.18 15.77
CA GLU A 69 25.84 -1.69 14.80
C GLU A 69 25.94 -2.44 13.46
N GLU A 70 27.16 -2.71 13.00
CA GLU A 70 27.40 -3.44 11.75
C GLU A 70 26.85 -4.86 11.82
N GLN A 71 27.08 -5.57 12.95
CA GLN A 71 26.52 -6.90 13.17
C GLN A 71 24.98 -6.86 13.27
N LEU A 72 24.42 -5.82 13.88
CA LEU A 72 22.98 -5.65 13.96
C LEU A 72 22.34 -5.45 12.59
N LEU A 73 22.96 -4.65 11.73
CA LEU A 73 22.46 -4.44 10.36
C LEU A 73 22.55 -5.72 9.50
N LEU A 74 23.63 -6.48 9.64
CA LEU A 74 23.76 -7.78 8.97
C LEU A 74 22.70 -8.77 9.46
N LEU A 75 22.52 -8.87 10.78
CA LEU A 75 21.48 -9.71 11.41
C LEU A 75 20.07 -9.30 10.92
N GLN A 76 19.80 -7.99 10.86
CA GLN A 76 18.55 -7.46 10.35
C GLN A 76 18.29 -7.90 8.90
N GLN A 77 19.29 -7.75 8.02
CA GLN A 77 19.16 -8.13 6.63
C GLN A 77 18.93 -9.64 6.49
N GLU A 78 19.71 -10.46 7.19
CA GLU A 78 19.55 -11.92 7.19
C GLU A 78 18.16 -12.34 7.69
N TYR A 79 17.67 -11.67 8.72
CA TYR A 79 16.37 -11.97 9.30
C TYR A 79 15.21 -11.59 8.38
N ILE A 80 15.32 -10.46 7.68
CA ILE A 80 14.35 -10.02 6.67
C ILE A 80 14.29 -11.02 5.51
N GLU A 81 15.42 -11.49 5.00
CA GLU A 81 15.47 -12.47 3.92
C GLU A 81 14.82 -13.79 4.37
N LYS A 82 15.09 -14.27 5.58
CA LYS A 82 14.41 -15.47 6.12
C LYS A 82 12.89 -15.29 6.22
N ILE A 83 12.41 -14.10 6.61
CA ILE A 83 10.96 -13.81 6.62
C ILE A 83 10.40 -13.85 5.20
N LYS A 84 11.08 -13.25 4.22
CA LYS A 84 10.65 -13.27 2.81
C LYS A 84 10.59 -14.69 2.26
N ASP A 85 11.62 -15.49 2.51
CA ASP A 85 11.68 -16.90 2.08
C ASP A 85 10.49 -17.70 2.62
N ILE A 86 10.13 -17.50 3.90
CA ILE A 86 8.93 -18.11 4.49
C ILE A 86 7.69 -17.63 3.73
N MET A 87 7.56 -16.34 3.50
CA MET A 87 6.36 -15.76 2.90
C MET A 87 6.16 -16.11 1.42
N GLU A 88 7.24 -16.37 0.68
CA GLU A 88 7.18 -16.84 -0.72
C GLU A 88 6.41 -18.17 -0.87
N GLY A 89 6.38 -19.00 0.18
CA GLY A 89 5.58 -20.23 0.21
C GLY A 89 4.06 -20.01 0.34
N TYR A 90 3.59 -18.77 0.50
CA TYR A 90 2.20 -18.45 0.84
C TYR A 90 1.58 -17.36 -0.05
N GLU A 91 1.30 -17.68 -1.33
CA GLU A 91 0.79 -16.75 -2.35
C GLU A 91 -0.50 -15.99 -1.98
N HIS A 92 -1.29 -16.53 -1.04
CA HIS A 92 -2.58 -15.95 -0.63
C HIS A 92 -2.51 -15.17 0.68
N VAL A 93 -1.31 -14.94 1.20
CA VAL A 93 -1.08 -14.20 2.42
C VAL A 93 -0.22 -12.98 2.12
N ARG A 94 -0.75 -11.81 2.37
CA ARG A 94 0.03 -10.57 2.36
C ARG A 94 0.77 -10.41 3.67
N TYR A 95 1.88 -9.72 3.63
CA TYR A 95 2.61 -9.34 4.82
C TYR A 95 3.08 -7.90 4.75
N PHE A 96 3.24 -7.31 5.90
CA PHE A 96 3.80 -5.99 6.02
C PHE A 96 4.72 -5.91 7.23
N GLY A 97 5.86 -5.25 7.07
CA GLY A 97 6.81 -5.01 8.15
C GLY A 97 7.29 -3.57 8.18
N GLY A 98 7.62 -3.10 9.37
CA GLY A 98 8.25 -1.81 9.60
C GLY A 98 9.49 -2.00 10.46
N ILE A 99 10.63 -1.44 10.05
CA ILE A 99 11.92 -1.55 10.71
C ILE A 99 12.25 -0.21 11.35
N GLY A 100 12.60 -0.22 12.63
CA GLY A 100 13.10 0.95 13.35
C GLY A 100 14.58 1.20 13.07
N LYS A 101 15.10 2.31 13.56
CA LYS A 101 16.54 2.59 13.51
C LYS A 101 17.29 1.85 14.61
N PRO A 102 18.54 1.41 14.36
CA PRO A 102 19.43 0.90 15.40
C PRO A 102 19.59 1.89 16.55
N VAL A 103 19.60 1.36 17.78
CA VAL A 103 19.84 2.13 18.99
C VAL A 103 20.88 1.45 19.87
N SER A 104 21.72 2.25 20.53
CA SER A 104 22.86 1.74 21.29
C SER A 104 22.55 1.48 22.77
N ARG A 105 21.34 1.76 23.22
CA ARG A 105 20.93 1.62 24.61
C ARG A 105 19.53 1.10 24.74
N LEU A 106 19.31 0.21 25.71
CA LEU A 106 17.99 -0.36 26.00
C LEU A 106 16.91 0.71 26.25
N ARG A 107 17.26 1.82 26.89
CA ARG A 107 16.33 2.95 27.14
C ARG A 107 15.86 3.66 25.87
N GLU A 108 16.55 3.46 24.75
CA GLU A 108 16.24 4.06 23.45
C GLU A 108 15.35 3.15 22.58
N LEU A 109 15.05 1.93 23.06
CA LEU A 109 14.12 1.03 22.38
C LEU A 109 12.75 1.66 22.03
N PRO A 110 12.16 2.51 22.89
CA PRO A 110 10.92 3.21 22.52
C PRO A 110 11.06 4.04 21.23
N THR A 111 12.21 4.68 21.00
CA THR A 111 12.48 5.44 19.78
C THR A 111 12.56 4.52 18.56
N SER A 112 13.27 3.37 18.67
CA SER A 112 13.30 2.38 17.59
C SER A 112 11.90 1.82 17.30
N PHE A 113 11.11 1.56 18.34
CA PHE A 113 9.73 1.11 18.21
C PHE A 113 8.82 2.15 17.54
N GLU A 114 8.94 3.42 17.92
CA GLU A 114 8.19 4.52 17.30
C GLU A 114 8.49 4.64 15.81
N GLN A 115 9.76 4.56 15.44
CA GLN A 115 10.18 4.60 14.03
C GLN A 115 9.72 3.37 13.26
N ALA A 116 9.80 2.16 13.84
CA ALA A 116 9.23 0.96 13.27
C ALA A 116 7.71 1.09 13.09
N SER A 117 7.01 1.71 14.04
CA SER A 117 5.57 1.96 13.98
C SER A 117 5.20 2.95 12.88
N HIS A 118 6.02 3.97 12.67
CA HIS A 118 5.86 4.90 11.55
C HIS A 118 5.97 4.16 10.20
N ALA A 119 7.05 3.40 10.00
CA ALA A 119 7.22 2.57 8.81
C ALA A 119 6.06 1.56 8.64
N PHE A 120 5.65 0.94 9.74
CA PHE A 120 4.56 -0.03 9.75
C PHE A 120 3.18 0.57 9.46
N ALA A 121 2.96 1.85 9.77
CA ALA A 121 1.71 2.56 9.45
C ALA A 121 1.47 2.72 7.94
N HIS A 122 2.53 2.68 7.12
CA HIS A 122 2.42 2.71 5.66
C HIS A 122 1.64 1.51 5.07
N ARG A 123 1.42 0.42 5.84
CA ARG A 123 0.59 -0.71 5.40
C ARG A 123 -0.85 -0.31 5.00
N TYR A 124 -1.33 0.81 5.48
CA TYR A 124 -2.64 1.35 5.10
C TYR A 124 -2.64 2.09 3.77
N LEU A 125 -1.45 2.46 3.28
CA LEU A 125 -1.26 3.23 2.05
C LEU A 125 -0.80 2.35 0.87
N VAL A 126 -0.31 1.13 1.16
CA VAL A 126 0.29 0.23 0.15
C VAL A 126 -0.45 -1.10 0.15
N GLN A 127 -0.78 -1.60 -1.03
CA GLN A 127 -1.45 -2.89 -1.16
C GLN A 127 -0.48 -4.08 -1.27
N ASP A 128 0.79 -3.82 -1.58
CA ASP A 128 1.80 -4.86 -1.77
C ASP A 128 2.44 -5.32 -0.46
N SER A 129 2.88 -6.58 -0.47
CA SER A 129 3.67 -7.14 0.63
C SER A 129 5.04 -6.47 0.69
N ARG A 130 5.36 -5.79 1.78
CA ARG A 130 6.63 -5.05 1.95
C ARG A 130 7.13 -5.10 3.39
N ILE A 131 8.46 -4.99 3.51
CA ILE A 131 9.12 -4.65 4.78
C ILE A 131 9.86 -3.33 4.53
N LEU A 132 9.45 -2.27 5.21
CA LEU A 132 9.98 -0.93 5.05
C LEU A 132 10.91 -0.57 6.19
N ASP A 133 12.10 -0.06 5.85
CA ASP A 133 13.04 0.50 6.81
C ASP A 133 12.76 1.99 7.01
N SER A 134 12.62 2.41 8.27
CA SER A 134 12.44 3.83 8.62
C SER A 134 13.60 4.72 8.17
N GLY A 135 14.80 4.16 7.98
CA GLY A 135 15.97 4.86 7.47
C GLY A 135 15.87 5.15 5.97
N HIS A 136 15.38 4.18 5.20
CA HIS A 136 15.15 4.34 3.76
C HIS A 136 13.88 5.11 3.44
N MET A 137 12.89 5.11 4.33
CA MET A 137 11.69 5.96 4.16
C MET A 137 12.03 7.44 4.07
N THR A 138 13.16 7.88 4.68
CA THR A 138 13.60 9.28 4.55
C THR A 138 14.10 9.59 3.13
N GLU A 139 14.53 8.61 2.35
CA GLU A 139 15.05 8.81 0.99
C GLU A 139 14.01 8.45 -0.09
N GLU A 140 13.22 7.39 0.10
CA GLU A 140 12.18 6.98 -0.85
C GLU A 140 10.84 7.69 -0.57
N ALA A 141 10.47 7.90 0.70
CA ALA A 141 9.33 8.73 1.06
C ALA A 141 9.58 10.21 0.76
N GLN A 142 10.83 10.69 0.75
CA GLN A 142 11.14 12.02 0.19
C GLN A 142 11.04 12.04 -1.34
N LYS A 143 11.07 10.91 -2.02
CA LYS A 143 10.79 10.84 -3.46
C LYS A 143 9.31 10.59 -3.77
N GLU A 144 8.59 9.85 -2.92
CA GLU A 144 7.17 9.54 -3.12
C GLU A 144 6.21 10.39 -2.26
N ASP A 145 6.64 10.94 -1.11
CA ASP A 145 5.81 11.62 -0.11
C ASP A 145 6.21 13.07 0.23
N ASN A 146 6.95 13.75 -0.63
CA ASN A 146 6.92 15.23 -0.63
C ASN A 146 5.60 15.77 -1.24
N PHE A 147 4.54 14.93 -1.18
CA PHE A 147 3.21 15.32 -1.54
C PHE A 147 2.49 15.82 -0.28
N ASP A 148 2.59 17.11 -0.02
CA ASP A 148 1.70 17.73 0.97
C ASP A 148 0.30 17.73 0.37
N ILE A 149 -0.61 16.98 0.99
CA ILE A 149 -2.04 16.93 0.60
C ILE A 149 -2.65 18.35 0.59
N LYS A 150 -2.02 19.31 1.28
CA LYS A 150 -2.37 20.75 1.23
C LYS A 150 -1.99 21.41 -0.09
N GLU A 151 -1.06 20.83 -0.87
CA GLU A 151 -0.72 21.29 -2.21
C GLU A 151 -1.73 20.81 -3.25
N VAL A 152 -2.53 19.78 -2.93
CA VAL A 152 -3.68 19.39 -3.76
C VAL A 152 -4.79 20.40 -3.54
N ASN A 153 -4.99 21.22 -4.51
CA ASN A 153 -6.21 22.00 -4.58
C ASN A 153 -7.33 21.08 -5.11
N PRO A 154 -8.32 20.65 -4.27
CA PRO A 154 -9.42 19.82 -4.74
C PRO A 154 -10.23 20.45 -5.88
N LYS A 155 -10.10 21.79 -6.06
CA LYS A 155 -10.70 22.52 -7.18
C LYS A 155 -9.96 22.31 -8.51
N GLN A 156 -8.77 21.69 -8.51
CA GLN A 156 -8.07 21.32 -9.75
C GLN A 156 -8.71 20.11 -10.43
N ILE A 157 -9.46 19.29 -9.68
CA ILE A 157 -10.26 18.21 -10.25
C ILE A 157 -11.63 18.82 -10.60
N ASP A 158 -11.69 19.34 -11.80
CA ASP A 158 -12.94 19.93 -12.29
C ASP A 158 -13.87 18.84 -12.82
N ARG A 159 -14.75 18.35 -11.94
CA ARG A 159 -15.79 17.38 -12.30
C ARG A 159 -16.70 17.88 -13.41
N THR A 160 -16.87 19.19 -13.49
CA THR A 160 -17.71 19.82 -14.54
C THR A 160 -17.13 19.55 -15.93
N ARG A 161 -15.79 19.61 -16.05
CA ARG A 161 -15.09 19.29 -17.30
C ARG A 161 -15.31 17.84 -17.73
N ILE A 162 -15.26 16.90 -16.78
CA ILE A 162 -15.51 15.48 -17.06
C ILE A 162 -16.95 15.29 -17.50
N GLN A 163 -17.91 15.90 -16.78
CA GLN A 163 -19.32 15.79 -17.10
C GLN A 163 -19.68 16.43 -18.45
N GLU A 164 -19.08 17.56 -18.78
CA GLU A 164 -19.25 18.21 -20.10
C GLU A 164 -18.67 17.35 -21.21
N PHE A 165 -17.49 16.78 -21.00
CA PHE A 165 -16.89 15.86 -21.95
C PHE A 165 -17.75 14.61 -22.17
N LEU A 166 -18.28 14.01 -21.11
CA LEU A 166 -19.18 12.86 -21.23
C LEU A 166 -20.46 13.18 -22.00
N LYS A 167 -20.96 14.43 -21.91
CA LYS A 167 -22.16 14.88 -22.63
C LYS A 167 -21.92 15.19 -24.11
N GLN A 168 -20.77 15.78 -24.45
CA GLN A 168 -20.53 16.42 -25.74
C GLN A 168 -19.29 15.90 -26.48
N GLY A 169 -18.34 15.25 -25.77
CA GLY A 169 -17.09 14.78 -26.36
C GLY A 169 -17.26 13.55 -27.25
N ASP A 170 -16.28 13.32 -28.12
CA ASP A 170 -16.22 12.17 -29.02
C ASP A 170 -15.25 11.10 -28.50
N ARG A 171 -15.50 9.84 -28.88
CA ARG A 171 -14.67 8.70 -28.46
C ARG A 171 -13.22 8.82 -28.92
N GLU A 172 -13.00 9.44 -30.08
CA GLU A 172 -11.66 9.67 -30.63
C GLU A 172 -10.87 10.72 -29.85
N GLU A 173 -11.57 11.63 -29.16
CA GLU A 173 -10.98 12.70 -28.36
C GLU A 173 -10.60 12.27 -26.94
N VAL A 174 -11.03 11.08 -26.46
CA VAL A 174 -10.83 10.63 -25.08
C VAL A 174 -9.36 10.65 -24.67
N VAL A 175 -8.48 10.13 -25.52
CA VAL A 175 -7.04 10.05 -25.22
C VAL A 175 -6.48 11.46 -25.01
N TYR A 176 -6.80 12.38 -25.92
CA TYR A 176 -6.36 13.77 -25.84
C TYR A 176 -6.93 14.49 -24.60
N PHE A 177 -8.22 14.27 -24.32
CA PHE A 177 -8.86 14.83 -23.13
C PHE A 177 -8.18 14.37 -21.84
N VAL A 178 -7.89 13.08 -21.73
CA VAL A 178 -7.24 12.49 -20.55
C VAL A 178 -5.81 13.03 -20.41
N GLU A 179 -5.04 13.09 -21.48
CA GLU A 179 -3.68 13.66 -21.45
C GLU A 179 -3.68 15.12 -21.00
N GLU A 180 -4.63 15.93 -21.50
CA GLU A 180 -4.75 17.34 -21.10
C GLU A 180 -5.22 17.49 -19.66
N PHE A 181 -6.21 16.67 -19.25
CA PHE A 181 -6.72 16.65 -17.88
C PHE A 181 -5.62 16.30 -16.85
N PHE A 182 -4.76 15.34 -17.19
CA PHE A 182 -3.62 14.98 -16.34
C PHE A 182 -2.46 15.96 -16.42
N ARG A 183 -2.30 16.69 -17.52
CA ARG A 183 -1.28 17.75 -17.66
C ARG A 183 -1.52 18.90 -16.70
N ASP A 184 -2.77 19.23 -16.45
CA ASP A 184 -3.17 20.27 -15.50
C ASP A 184 -2.92 19.87 -14.04
N LEU A 185 -2.73 18.57 -13.79
CA LEU A 185 -2.35 18.04 -12.48
C LEU A 185 -0.82 17.99 -12.37
N SER A 186 -0.29 18.39 -11.23
CA SER A 186 1.17 18.33 -11.04
C SER A 186 1.66 16.88 -11.16
N ASN A 187 2.79 16.66 -11.86
CA ASN A 187 3.40 15.34 -11.98
C ASN A 187 3.70 14.70 -10.62
N LYS A 188 4.01 15.49 -9.59
CA LYS A 188 4.22 15.04 -8.22
C LYS A 188 2.95 14.47 -7.59
N ALA A 189 1.80 15.08 -7.87
CA ALA A 189 0.52 14.61 -7.39
C ALA A 189 0.17 13.23 -7.94
N LEU A 190 0.44 12.98 -9.22
CA LEU A 190 0.18 11.70 -9.88
C LEU A 190 1.12 10.58 -9.43
N GLN A 191 2.30 10.91 -8.92
CA GLN A 191 3.22 9.94 -8.34
C GLN A 191 2.74 9.46 -6.96
N ALA A 192 1.96 10.27 -6.23
CA ALA A 192 1.40 9.89 -4.95
C ALA A 192 0.25 8.88 -5.13
N ASN A 193 0.40 7.67 -4.57
CA ASN A 193 -0.58 6.59 -4.69
C ASN A 193 -1.97 7.00 -4.18
N ILE A 194 -2.03 7.73 -3.05
CA ILE A 194 -3.29 8.21 -2.47
C ILE A 194 -4.03 9.17 -3.41
N PHE A 195 -3.29 9.99 -4.15
CA PHE A 195 -3.89 10.93 -5.09
C PHE A 195 -4.37 10.21 -6.36
N ARG A 196 -3.60 9.23 -6.86
CA ARG A 196 -4.05 8.38 -7.98
C ARG A 196 -5.33 7.65 -7.65
N GLN A 197 -5.41 7.05 -6.45
CA GLN A 197 -6.64 6.40 -5.98
C GLN A 197 -7.80 7.38 -5.92
N TYR A 198 -7.57 8.55 -5.34
CA TYR A 198 -8.61 9.57 -5.22
C TYR A 198 -9.14 10.02 -6.58
N ILE A 199 -8.27 10.41 -7.52
CA ILE A 199 -8.70 10.89 -8.83
C ILE A 199 -9.37 9.80 -9.65
N THR A 200 -8.87 8.56 -9.58
CA THR A 200 -9.45 7.43 -10.30
C THR A 200 -10.85 7.11 -9.79
N MET A 201 -11.06 7.13 -8.46
CA MET A 201 -12.38 6.95 -7.85
C MET A 201 -13.31 8.12 -8.19
N ASP A 202 -12.80 9.34 -8.22
CA ASP A 202 -13.59 10.54 -8.52
C ASP A 202 -14.11 10.52 -9.97
N VAL A 203 -13.24 10.15 -10.92
CA VAL A 203 -13.63 9.96 -12.32
C VAL A 203 -14.61 8.80 -12.47
N TYR A 204 -14.39 7.68 -11.77
CA TYR A 204 -15.30 6.54 -11.76
C TYR A 204 -16.71 6.95 -11.34
N PHE A 205 -16.84 7.70 -10.23
CA PHE A 205 -18.15 8.16 -9.76
C PHE A 205 -18.79 9.14 -10.75
N CYS A 206 -18.02 10.04 -11.37
CA CYS A 206 -18.56 10.92 -12.41
C CYS A 206 -19.12 10.11 -13.61
N VAL A 207 -18.45 9.04 -14.00
CA VAL A 207 -18.91 8.15 -15.09
C VAL A 207 -20.14 7.36 -14.64
N ALA A 208 -20.14 6.81 -13.44
CA ALA A 208 -21.28 6.06 -12.90
C ALA A 208 -22.55 6.93 -12.81
N ASP A 209 -22.45 8.14 -12.25
CA ASP A 209 -23.54 9.12 -12.18
C ASP A 209 -24.07 9.48 -13.56
N PHE A 210 -23.16 9.64 -14.53
CA PHE A 210 -23.53 9.93 -15.92
C PHE A 210 -24.32 8.79 -16.57
N LEU A 211 -23.86 7.54 -16.42
CA LEU A 211 -24.55 6.36 -16.95
C LEU A 211 -25.89 6.12 -16.28
N GLU A 212 -26.01 6.36 -14.98
CA GLU A 212 -27.27 6.31 -14.24
C GLU A 212 -28.27 7.35 -14.79
N SER A 213 -27.81 8.56 -15.11
CA SER A 213 -28.62 9.60 -15.73
C SER A 213 -29.18 9.20 -17.10
N LEU A 214 -28.52 8.28 -17.80
CA LEU A 214 -28.99 7.70 -19.07
C LEU A 214 -29.91 6.50 -18.87
N GLN A 215 -30.24 6.13 -17.64
CA GLN A 215 -31.01 4.94 -17.29
C GLN A 215 -30.38 3.63 -17.81
N THR A 216 -29.05 3.59 -17.85
CA THR A 216 -28.28 2.45 -18.30
C THR A 216 -27.71 1.71 -17.11
N ASP A 217 -27.65 0.37 -17.20
CA ASP A 217 -27.06 -0.46 -16.14
C ASP A 217 -25.57 -0.17 -15.96
N THR A 218 -25.19 0.16 -14.74
CA THR A 218 -23.79 0.41 -14.35
C THR A 218 -23.02 -0.87 -13.99
N GLN A 219 -23.71 -2.04 -13.97
CA GLN A 219 -23.08 -3.32 -13.61
C GLN A 219 -21.94 -3.73 -14.55
N GLU A 220 -21.93 -3.24 -15.76
CA GLU A 220 -20.85 -3.47 -16.73
C GLU A 220 -19.62 -2.54 -16.52
N LEU A 221 -19.70 -1.56 -15.63
CA LEU A 221 -18.60 -0.65 -15.35
C LEU A 221 -17.58 -1.36 -14.46
N GLU A 222 -16.36 -1.56 -14.97
CA GLU A 222 -15.28 -2.15 -14.21
C GLU A 222 -14.88 -1.22 -13.05
N THR A 223 -14.94 -1.71 -11.82
CA THR A 223 -14.51 -0.93 -10.65
C THR A 223 -12.99 -0.83 -10.60
N PRO A 224 -12.41 0.27 -10.09
CA PRO A 224 -10.97 0.45 -10.02
C PRO A 224 -10.22 -0.63 -9.22
N ASN A 225 -10.93 -1.34 -8.35
CA ASN A 225 -10.35 -2.35 -7.45
C ASN A 225 -10.40 -3.78 -8.02
N GLN A 226 -10.96 -4.00 -9.21
CA GLN A 226 -11.05 -5.36 -9.80
C GLN A 226 -9.72 -5.83 -10.38
N ASP A 227 -8.85 -4.90 -10.79
CA ASP A 227 -7.50 -5.18 -11.25
C ASP A 227 -6.48 -4.56 -10.30
N GLU A 228 -5.72 -5.40 -9.56
CA GLU A 228 -4.65 -4.93 -8.66
C GLU A 228 -3.61 -4.05 -9.36
N LYS A 229 -3.52 -4.14 -10.70
CA LYS A 229 -2.61 -3.36 -11.53
C LYS A 229 -3.10 -1.94 -11.85
N THR A 230 -4.39 -1.67 -11.70
CA THR A 230 -5.02 -0.41 -12.18
C THR A 230 -4.48 0.84 -11.48
N LEU A 231 -3.91 0.72 -10.29
CA LEU A 231 -3.47 1.84 -9.46
C LEU A 231 -1.98 1.79 -9.09
N GLN A 232 -1.21 0.85 -9.68
CA GLN A 232 0.20 0.68 -9.34
C GLN A 232 1.05 1.89 -9.74
N ASP A 233 0.78 2.46 -10.90
CA ASP A 233 1.50 3.60 -11.45
C ASP A 233 0.57 4.59 -12.15
N SER A 234 1.11 5.73 -12.56
CA SER A 234 0.37 6.79 -13.24
C SER A 234 -0.18 6.32 -14.60
N ASP A 235 0.59 5.51 -15.33
CA ASP A 235 0.20 5.05 -16.66
C ASP A 235 -0.98 4.09 -16.59
N SER A 236 -0.99 3.20 -15.60
CA SER A 236 -2.10 2.28 -15.35
C SER A 236 -3.39 3.03 -14.98
N ALA A 237 -3.29 4.08 -14.14
CA ALA A 237 -4.43 4.92 -13.78
C ALA A 237 -4.98 5.69 -15.00
N ILE A 238 -4.09 6.28 -15.82
CA ILE A 238 -4.44 6.98 -17.06
C ILE A 238 -5.13 6.01 -18.02
N HIS A 239 -4.58 4.81 -18.20
CA HIS A 239 -5.16 3.79 -19.08
C HIS A 239 -6.55 3.36 -18.62
N TYR A 240 -6.74 3.14 -17.32
CA TYR A 240 -8.04 2.81 -16.76
C TYR A 240 -9.06 3.93 -17.01
N ILE A 241 -8.72 5.19 -16.72
CA ILE A 241 -9.60 6.35 -16.93
C ILE A 241 -9.97 6.50 -18.39
N THR A 242 -8.99 6.36 -19.30
CA THR A 242 -9.24 6.38 -20.75
C THR A 242 -10.28 5.33 -21.15
N ARG A 243 -10.12 4.10 -20.65
CA ARG A 243 -10.99 2.98 -20.95
C ARG A 243 -12.43 3.19 -20.46
N ILE A 244 -12.62 3.67 -19.22
CA ILE A 244 -13.96 3.89 -18.68
C ILE A 244 -14.68 5.05 -19.36
N LEU A 245 -13.98 6.11 -19.73
CA LEU A 245 -14.56 7.21 -20.51
C LEU A 245 -14.97 6.75 -21.91
N GLN A 246 -14.13 5.99 -22.62
CA GLN A 246 -14.48 5.42 -23.93
C GLN A 246 -15.71 4.51 -23.83
N LYS A 247 -15.80 3.70 -22.80
CA LYS A 247 -16.96 2.83 -22.56
C LYS A 247 -18.23 3.65 -22.30
N ALA A 248 -18.14 4.70 -21.48
CA ALA A 248 -19.26 5.57 -21.20
C ALA A 248 -19.80 6.28 -22.46
N LEU A 249 -18.91 6.81 -23.30
CA LEU A 249 -19.31 7.43 -24.57
C LEU A 249 -19.93 6.42 -25.52
N ALA A 250 -19.42 5.19 -25.59
CA ALA A 250 -20.02 4.12 -26.40
C ALA A 250 -21.46 3.80 -25.96
N VAL A 251 -21.70 3.76 -24.65
CA VAL A 251 -23.05 3.53 -24.09
C VAL A 251 -23.97 4.71 -24.42
N ARG A 252 -23.50 5.96 -24.25
CA ARG A 252 -24.25 7.17 -24.63
C ARG A 252 -24.68 7.13 -26.08
N ASP A 253 -23.73 6.87 -27.01
CA ASP A 253 -23.99 6.87 -28.44
C ASP A 253 -25.00 5.78 -28.84
N LYS A 254 -24.90 4.61 -28.20
CA LYS A 254 -25.86 3.51 -28.38
C LYS A 254 -27.26 3.91 -27.88
N ALA A 255 -27.35 4.56 -26.73
CA ALA A 255 -28.61 5.05 -26.17
C ALA A 255 -29.24 6.14 -27.04
N ALA A 256 -28.42 7.03 -27.62
CA ALA A 256 -28.89 8.06 -28.58
C ALA A 256 -29.40 7.47 -29.90
N SER A 257 -28.77 6.38 -30.38
CA SER A 257 -29.17 5.71 -31.65
C SER A 257 -30.41 4.84 -31.48
N SER A 258 -30.83 4.55 -30.25
CA SER A 258 -31.99 3.69 -29.93
C SER A 258 -33.27 4.49 -29.66
N ARG A 259 -33.19 5.83 -29.73
CA ARG A 259 -34.32 6.77 -29.62
C ARG A 259 -34.69 7.30 -30.97
#